data_8268f662c9e57009af14c0d07566f535
#
_entry.id   8268f662c9e57009af14c0d07566f535
#
_cell.length_a   1.000
_cell.length_b   1.000
_cell.length_c   1.000
_cell.angle_alpha   90.00
_cell.angle_beta   90.00
_cell.angle_gamma   90.00
#
_symmetry.space_group_name_H-M   'P 1'
#
loop_
_entity.id
_entity.type
_entity.pdbx_description
1 polymer ?
#
loop_
_entity_poly.entity_id
_entity_poly.type
_entity_poly.pdbx_seq_one_letter_code
_entity_poly.pdbx_strand_id
1 'polypeptide(L)'
;GQQHGNADSDFVWIIDPLDGTTNFIHGFPVYCVSIALSVRGKIEQAVVYDPSRNDLFTATRGRGAFMNDRRIRVSKRIRMADCLLTTGFPFREGQNYEQFMQLFIEMMRCTAGLRRPGSAALDLAYVAAGFSDGFFETGLQPWDVAAGSLLVQEAGGLIGNFTGEADFLHSQECMAASPKIYALMVQML
;
A
#
# COMPACT_ATOMS: atom_id res chain seq x y z
N GLY A 1 -4.80 -13.13 11.39
CA GLY A 1 -4.47 -12.16 12.46
C GLY A 1 -5.07 -12.57 13.79
N GLN A 2 -4.52 -12.07 14.85
CA GLN A 2 -5.05 -12.28 16.20
C GLN A 2 -5.51 -10.94 16.76
N GLN A 3 -6.70 -10.90 17.39
CA GLN A 3 -7.21 -9.72 18.08
C GLN A 3 -6.98 -9.90 19.58
N HIS A 4 -6.40 -8.90 20.21
CA HIS A 4 -6.14 -8.85 21.65
C HIS A 4 -6.74 -7.58 22.25
N GLY A 5 -7.26 -7.66 23.48
CA GLY A 5 -7.82 -6.51 24.21
C GLY A 5 -9.33 -6.37 24.08
N ASN A 6 -9.84 -5.16 24.36
CA ASN A 6 -11.28 -4.87 24.32
C ASN A 6 -11.73 -4.60 22.89
N ALA A 7 -12.69 -5.40 22.39
CA ALA A 7 -13.24 -5.26 21.04
C ALA A 7 -13.98 -3.93 20.81
N ASP A 8 -14.50 -3.30 21.87
CA ASP A 8 -15.25 -2.04 21.81
C ASP A 8 -14.36 -0.79 22.02
N SER A 9 -13.03 -0.95 21.96
CA SER A 9 -12.13 0.19 22.14
C SER A 9 -12.20 1.17 20.98
N ASP A 10 -12.31 2.46 21.29
CA ASP A 10 -12.18 3.55 20.31
C ASP A 10 -10.78 3.57 19.65
N PHE A 11 -9.76 3.00 20.31
CA PHE A 11 -8.37 2.96 19.87
C PHE A 11 -7.98 1.53 19.52
N VAL A 12 -7.62 1.31 18.26
CA VAL A 12 -7.21 0.00 17.74
C VAL A 12 -5.85 0.12 17.06
N TRP A 13 -4.88 -0.63 17.57
CA TRP A 13 -3.60 -0.80 16.89
C TRP A 13 -3.74 -1.91 15.84
N ILE A 14 -3.34 -1.60 14.61
CA ILE A 14 -3.29 -2.54 13.49
C ILE A 14 -1.81 -2.73 13.16
N ILE A 15 -1.29 -3.93 13.41
CA ILE A 15 0.15 -4.19 13.37
C ILE A 15 0.44 -5.38 12.49
N ASP A 16 1.34 -5.23 11.53
CA ASP A 16 2.09 -6.32 10.93
C ASP A 16 3.54 -6.26 11.44
N PRO A 17 3.94 -7.21 12.29
CA PRO A 17 5.29 -7.22 12.84
C PRO A 17 6.37 -7.57 11.82
N LEU A 18 5.99 -8.19 10.69
CA LEU A 18 6.91 -8.60 9.63
C LEU A 18 6.16 -8.77 8.30
N ASP A 19 5.88 -7.68 7.61
CA ASP A 19 5.42 -7.72 6.21
C ASP A 19 6.58 -8.06 5.29
N GLY A 20 6.34 -8.95 4.31
CA GLY A 20 7.39 -9.54 3.49
C GLY A 20 8.05 -10.76 4.14
N THR A 21 7.31 -11.57 4.90
CA THR A 21 7.81 -12.75 5.62
C THR A 21 8.59 -13.71 4.74
N THR A 22 8.11 -13.99 3.52
CA THR A 22 8.82 -14.85 2.57
C THR A 22 10.19 -14.27 2.20
N ASN A 23 10.26 -12.97 1.94
CA ASN A 23 11.52 -12.28 1.66
C ASN A 23 12.49 -12.40 2.84
N PHE A 24 12.00 -12.16 4.05
CA PHE A 24 12.81 -12.26 5.26
C PHE A 24 13.42 -13.67 5.44
N ILE A 25 12.60 -14.72 5.28
CA ILE A 25 13.05 -16.11 5.39
C ILE A 25 14.16 -16.42 4.38
N HIS A 26 14.08 -15.87 3.17
CA HIS A 26 15.06 -16.06 2.11
C HIS A 26 16.25 -15.09 2.14
N GLY A 27 16.29 -14.16 3.11
CA GLY A 27 17.33 -13.13 3.16
C GLY A 27 17.21 -12.07 2.05
N PHE A 28 16.05 -11.96 1.40
CA PHE A 28 15.81 -10.94 0.40
C PHE A 28 15.46 -9.61 1.10
N PRO A 29 16.23 -8.52 0.89
CA PRO A 29 16.19 -7.32 1.75
C PRO A 29 15.00 -6.40 1.43
N VAL A 30 13.77 -6.92 1.40
CA VAL A 30 12.52 -6.18 1.23
C VAL A 30 11.48 -6.72 2.21
N TYR A 31 11.42 -6.13 3.38
CA TYR A 31 10.49 -6.45 4.46
C TYR A 31 10.41 -5.28 5.43
N CYS A 32 9.34 -5.17 6.19
CA CYS A 32 9.16 -4.05 7.12
C CYS A 32 8.32 -4.43 8.33
N VAL A 33 8.29 -3.51 9.30
CA VAL A 33 7.27 -3.43 10.35
C VAL A 33 6.24 -2.39 9.94
N SER A 34 4.96 -2.71 10.03
CA SER A 34 3.84 -1.82 9.70
C SER A 34 2.95 -1.64 10.92
N ILE A 35 2.74 -0.40 11.36
CA ILE A 35 1.94 -0.06 12.53
C ILE A 35 0.99 1.09 12.19
N ALA A 36 -0.29 0.90 12.45
CA ALA A 36 -1.29 1.96 12.34
C ALA A 36 -2.09 2.07 13.62
N LEU A 37 -2.48 3.29 13.99
CA LEU A 37 -3.47 3.56 15.02
C LEU A 37 -4.77 3.99 14.36
N SER A 38 -5.82 3.21 14.55
CA SER A 38 -7.19 3.57 14.23
C SER A 38 -7.88 4.15 15.46
N VAL A 39 -8.54 5.30 15.28
CA VAL A 39 -9.37 5.93 16.30
C VAL A 39 -10.79 6.03 15.75
N ARG A 40 -11.73 5.34 16.39
CA ARG A 40 -13.14 5.27 15.93
C ARG A 40 -13.28 4.90 14.46
N GLY A 41 -12.51 3.90 14.03
CA GLY A 41 -12.54 3.40 12.65
C GLY A 41 -11.75 4.23 11.62
N LYS A 42 -11.08 5.31 12.02
CA LYS A 42 -10.25 6.13 11.14
C LYS A 42 -8.78 5.96 11.47
N ILE A 43 -7.93 5.69 10.47
CA ILE A 43 -6.49 5.63 10.66
C ILE A 43 -5.96 7.04 10.93
N GLU A 44 -5.41 7.26 12.11
CA GLU A 44 -4.94 8.56 12.59
C GLU A 44 -3.42 8.69 12.58
N GLN A 45 -2.71 7.56 12.80
CA GLN A 45 -1.25 7.53 12.77
C GLN A 45 -0.76 6.29 12.03
N ALA A 46 0.38 6.42 11.38
CA ALA A 46 1.02 5.34 10.63
C ALA A 46 2.53 5.38 10.76
N VAL A 47 3.11 4.19 10.87
CA VAL A 47 4.55 3.95 10.80
C VAL A 47 4.79 2.75 9.91
N VAL A 48 5.69 2.87 8.93
CA VAL A 48 6.30 1.76 8.20
C VAL A 48 7.80 1.90 8.32
N TYR A 49 8.47 0.86 8.83
CA TYR A 49 9.92 0.87 9.03
C TYR A 49 10.59 -0.25 8.25
N ASP A 50 11.45 0.11 7.33
CA ASP A 50 12.33 -0.79 6.58
C ASP A 50 13.68 -0.94 7.33
N PRO A 51 13.92 -2.04 8.05
CA PRO A 51 15.17 -2.23 8.79
C PRO A 51 16.37 -2.52 7.90
N SER A 52 16.15 -2.95 6.65
CA SER A 52 17.25 -3.26 5.72
C SER A 52 17.95 -2.00 5.22
N ARG A 53 17.21 -0.88 5.13
CA ARG A 53 17.71 0.42 4.68
C ARG A 53 17.75 1.46 5.79
N ASN A 54 17.20 1.14 6.96
CA ASN A 54 16.97 2.09 8.05
C ASN A 54 16.09 3.28 7.62
N ASP A 55 15.07 2.99 6.80
CA ASP A 55 14.12 3.99 6.33
C ASP A 55 12.84 3.96 7.17
N LEU A 56 12.51 5.10 7.77
CA LEU A 56 11.32 5.29 8.60
C LEU A 56 10.31 6.17 7.88
N PHE A 57 9.15 5.61 7.54
CA PHE A 57 8.02 6.32 6.99
C PHE A 57 6.99 6.57 8.08
N THR A 58 6.52 7.81 8.23
CA THR A 58 5.54 8.20 9.23
C THR A 58 4.47 9.10 8.64
N ALA A 59 3.25 8.98 9.14
CA ALA A 59 2.17 9.93 8.87
C ALA A 59 1.29 10.14 10.09
N THR A 60 0.78 11.35 10.23
CA THR A 60 -0.30 11.70 11.13
C THR A 60 -1.36 12.43 10.32
N ARG A 61 -2.63 12.04 10.50
CA ARG A 61 -3.75 12.62 9.74
C ARG A 61 -3.76 14.13 9.84
N GLY A 62 -3.82 14.80 8.68
CA GLY A 62 -3.81 16.26 8.53
C GLY A 62 -2.43 16.91 8.74
N ARG A 63 -1.36 16.14 8.96
CA ARG A 63 -0.02 16.69 9.19
C ARG A 63 0.99 16.35 8.11
N GLY A 64 0.63 15.46 7.17
CA GLY A 64 1.47 15.02 6.07
C GLY A 64 2.22 13.74 6.36
N ALA A 65 2.89 13.23 5.32
CA ALA A 65 3.74 12.05 5.37
C ALA A 65 5.21 12.43 5.28
N PHE A 66 6.06 11.64 5.96
CA PHE A 66 7.50 11.88 6.08
C PHE A 66 8.27 10.58 5.90
N MET A 67 9.46 10.69 5.34
CA MET A 67 10.49 9.64 5.30
C MET A 67 11.76 10.20 5.94
N ASN A 68 12.24 9.59 7.02
CA ASN A 68 13.42 10.04 7.77
C ASN A 68 13.34 11.56 8.07
N ASP A 69 12.21 11.99 8.64
CA ASP A 69 11.87 13.39 8.98
C ASP A 69 11.79 14.37 7.80
N ARG A 70 11.92 13.89 6.57
CA ARG A 70 11.72 14.69 5.37
C ARG A 70 10.32 14.48 4.80
N ARG A 71 9.61 15.58 4.54
CA ARG A 71 8.27 15.53 3.97
C ARG A 71 8.29 14.88 2.59
N ILE A 72 7.42 13.89 2.38
CA ILE A 72 7.28 13.19 1.10
C ILE A 72 5.97 13.53 0.39
N ARG A 73 5.93 13.29 -0.91
CA ARG A 73 4.77 13.46 -1.79
C ARG A 73 4.75 12.36 -2.83
N VAL A 74 3.55 11.97 -3.25
CA VAL A 74 3.36 11.10 -4.41
C VAL A 74 3.95 11.72 -5.67
N SER A 75 4.24 10.89 -6.64
CA SER A 75 4.84 11.31 -7.90
C SER A 75 3.95 12.32 -8.67
N LYS A 76 4.58 13.10 -9.55
CA LYS A 76 3.90 14.09 -10.40
C LYS A 76 3.65 13.58 -11.81
N ARG A 77 3.88 12.29 -12.09
CA ARG A 77 3.62 11.73 -13.42
C ARG A 77 2.13 11.75 -13.72
N ILE A 78 1.80 11.95 -14.99
CA ILE A 78 0.42 12.10 -15.46
C ILE A 78 0.07 11.16 -16.62
N ARG A 79 1.05 10.40 -17.12
CA ARG A 79 0.86 9.43 -18.22
C ARG A 79 1.24 8.04 -17.74
N MET A 80 0.40 7.06 -17.98
CA MET A 80 0.66 5.67 -17.61
C MET A 80 1.97 5.15 -18.20
N ALA A 81 2.28 5.50 -19.44
CA ALA A 81 3.49 5.05 -20.13
C ALA A 81 4.81 5.46 -19.45
N ASP A 82 4.77 6.46 -18.58
CA ASP A 82 5.94 6.93 -17.83
C ASP A 82 6.00 6.36 -16.41
N CYS A 83 4.97 5.57 -16.00
CA CYS A 83 4.81 5.12 -14.62
C CYS A 83 5.52 3.81 -14.35
N LEU A 84 6.13 3.72 -13.16
CA LEU A 84 6.57 2.49 -12.54
C LEU A 84 5.52 2.08 -11.49
N LEU A 85 4.87 0.93 -11.68
CA LEU A 85 3.91 0.43 -10.70
C LEU A 85 4.49 -0.73 -9.91
N THR A 86 3.98 -0.91 -8.70
CA THR A 86 4.26 -2.08 -7.85
C THR A 86 3.00 -2.90 -7.66
N THR A 87 3.17 -4.21 -7.42
CA THR A 87 2.07 -5.15 -7.23
C THR A 87 2.52 -6.38 -6.45
N GLY A 88 1.57 -7.17 -5.97
CA GLY A 88 1.76 -8.53 -5.50
C GLY A 88 0.99 -9.53 -6.35
N PHE A 89 1.26 -10.82 -6.14
CA PHE A 89 0.50 -11.87 -6.81
C PHE A 89 -0.48 -12.51 -5.83
N PRO A 90 -1.68 -12.91 -6.29
CA PRO A 90 -2.62 -13.67 -5.48
C PRO A 90 -2.08 -15.09 -5.27
N PHE A 91 -1.65 -15.42 -4.04
CA PHE A 91 -1.11 -16.76 -3.71
C PHE A 91 -2.07 -17.61 -2.88
N ARG A 92 -3.18 -17.04 -2.40
CA ARG A 92 -4.10 -17.73 -1.50
C ARG A 92 -5.18 -18.47 -2.29
N GLU A 93 -5.58 -19.65 -1.80
CA GLU A 93 -6.71 -20.38 -2.36
C GLU A 93 -7.99 -19.51 -2.41
N GLY A 94 -8.75 -19.62 -3.50
CA GLY A 94 -10.00 -18.88 -3.70
C GLY A 94 -9.85 -17.50 -4.33
N GLN A 95 -8.63 -17.05 -4.66
CA GLN A 95 -8.42 -15.79 -5.37
C GLN A 95 -8.65 -15.97 -6.88
N ASN A 96 -9.20 -14.92 -7.52
CA ASN A 96 -9.45 -14.94 -8.96
C ASN A 96 -8.17 -14.58 -9.74
N TYR A 97 -7.38 -15.61 -10.03
CA TYR A 97 -6.14 -15.47 -10.81
C TYR A 97 -6.37 -14.91 -12.21
N GLU A 98 -7.45 -15.33 -12.88
CA GLU A 98 -7.69 -14.92 -14.26
C GLU A 98 -7.95 -13.43 -14.36
N GLN A 99 -8.81 -12.90 -13.52
CA GLN A 99 -9.11 -11.47 -13.48
C GLN A 99 -7.87 -10.65 -13.12
N PHE A 100 -7.11 -11.09 -12.11
CA PHE A 100 -5.88 -10.41 -11.72
C PHE A 100 -4.84 -10.43 -12.85
N MET A 101 -4.68 -11.55 -13.56
CA MET A 101 -3.72 -11.66 -14.66
C MET A 101 -4.11 -10.80 -15.87
N GLN A 102 -5.40 -10.64 -16.14
CA GLN A 102 -5.89 -9.71 -17.17
C GLN A 102 -5.47 -8.27 -16.82
N LEU A 103 -5.76 -7.83 -15.60
CA LEU A 103 -5.34 -6.51 -15.11
C LEU A 103 -3.82 -6.34 -15.15
N PHE A 104 -3.06 -7.34 -14.69
CA PHE A 104 -1.60 -7.33 -14.70
C PHE A 104 -1.05 -7.14 -16.12
N ILE A 105 -1.59 -7.87 -17.11
CA ILE A 105 -1.17 -7.76 -18.51
C ILE A 105 -1.47 -6.36 -19.06
N GLU A 106 -2.62 -5.80 -18.77
CA GLU A 106 -2.99 -4.44 -19.19
C GLU A 106 -2.07 -3.39 -18.59
N MET A 107 -1.85 -3.46 -17.28
CA MET A 107 -0.91 -2.56 -16.58
C MET A 107 0.51 -2.69 -17.13
N MET A 108 0.98 -3.91 -17.44
CA MET A 108 2.29 -4.15 -18.02
C MET A 108 2.44 -3.50 -19.41
N ARG A 109 1.37 -3.54 -20.24
CA ARG A 109 1.39 -2.99 -21.60
C ARG A 109 1.39 -1.48 -21.65
N CYS A 110 0.78 -0.83 -20.66
CA CYS A 110 0.56 0.63 -20.69
C CYS A 110 1.56 1.41 -19.81
N THR A 111 2.44 0.75 -19.06
CA THR A 111 3.37 1.41 -18.13
C THR A 111 4.83 1.25 -18.53
N ALA A 112 5.71 2.03 -17.93
CA ALA A 112 7.16 1.90 -18.09
C ALA A 112 7.70 0.60 -17.48
N GLY A 113 6.98 0.03 -16.52
CA GLY A 113 7.31 -1.27 -15.92
C GLY A 113 6.55 -1.57 -14.66
N LEU A 114 6.53 -2.87 -14.33
CA LEU A 114 5.98 -3.37 -13.08
C LEU A 114 7.10 -3.92 -12.18
N ARG A 115 6.90 -3.82 -10.89
CA ARG A 115 7.75 -4.44 -9.87
C ARG A 115 6.89 -5.25 -8.92
N ARG A 116 7.43 -6.37 -8.46
CA ARG A 116 6.82 -7.23 -7.43
C ARG A 116 7.80 -7.41 -6.28
N PRO A 117 7.96 -6.40 -5.41
CA PRO A 117 8.96 -6.45 -4.34
C PRO A 117 8.61 -7.44 -3.23
N GLY A 118 7.31 -7.61 -2.91
CA GLY A 118 6.82 -8.63 -1.97
C GLY A 118 6.63 -8.15 -0.54
N SER A 119 6.37 -6.85 -0.36
CA SER A 119 5.96 -6.21 0.89
C SER A 119 4.96 -5.10 0.54
N ALA A 120 3.68 -5.34 0.76
CA ALA A 120 2.62 -4.41 0.39
C ALA A 120 2.71 -3.08 1.17
N ALA A 121 3.09 -3.14 2.45
CA ALA A 121 3.27 -1.93 3.25
C ALA A 121 4.42 -1.06 2.74
N LEU A 122 5.55 -1.66 2.28
CA LEU A 122 6.63 -0.90 1.63
C LEU A 122 6.22 -0.39 0.26
N ASP A 123 5.47 -1.17 -0.52
CA ASP A 123 4.97 -0.72 -1.82
C ASP A 123 4.12 0.54 -1.70
N LEU A 124 3.22 0.60 -0.73
CA LEU A 124 2.42 1.79 -0.42
C LEU A 124 3.29 2.95 0.10
N ALA A 125 4.28 2.68 0.95
CA ALA A 125 5.23 3.70 1.41
C ALA A 125 6.04 4.29 0.24
N TYR A 126 6.40 3.46 -0.75
CA TYR A 126 7.12 3.91 -1.96
C TYR A 126 6.23 4.73 -2.90
N VAL A 127 4.93 4.42 -2.99
CA VAL A 127 3.97 5.31 -3.67
C VAL A 127 3.90 6.67 -2.96
N ALA A 128 3.81 6.69 -1.63
CA ALA A 128 3.78 7.92 -0.84
C ALA A 128 5.05 8.76 -1.02
N ALA A 129 6.22 8.11 -1.16
CA ALA A 129 7.51 8.77 -1.39
C ALA A 129 7.77 9.16 -2.86
N GLY A 130 6.92 8.72 -3.80
CA GLY A 130 7.09 8.95 -5.23
C GLY A 130 8.19 8.11 -5.88
N PHE A 131 8.63 7.02 -5.24
CA PHE A 131 9.58 6.04 -5.80
C PHE A 131 8.89 5.14 -6.82
N SER A 132 7.63 4.77 -6.56
CA SER A 132 6.70 4.21 -7.53
C SER A 132 5.53 5.17 -7.75
N ASP A 133 4.83 5.00 -8.85
CA ASP A 133 3.75 5.91 -9.27
C ASP A 133 2.38 5.38 -8.89
N GLY A 134 2.29 4.08 -8.62
CA GLY A 134 1.08 3.42 -8.18
C GLY A 134 1.34 1.98 -7.72
N PHE A 135 0.33 1.44 -7.07
CA PHE A 135 0.29 0.11 -6.49
C PHE A 135 -1.09 -0.51 -6.73
N PHE A 136 -1.14 -1.82 -6.99
CA PHE A 136 -2.38 -2.59 -7.01
C PHE A 136 -2.12 -4.03 -6.59
N GLU A 137 -2.96 -4.56 -5.72
CA GLU A 137 -2.84 -5.94 -5.23
C GLU A 137 -4.17 -6.46 -4.68
N THR A 138 -4.37 -7.78 -4.75
CA THR A 138 -5.51 -8.49 -4.16
C THR A 138 -5.06 -9.44 -3.06
N GLY A 139 -6.02 -9.83 -2.19
CA GLY A 139 -5.76 -10.78 -1.11
C GLY A 139 -5.08 -10.17 0.11
N LEU A 140 -5.05 -8.86 0.20
CA LEU A 140 -4.46 -8.12 1.31
C LEU A 140 -5.33 -8.18 2.57
N GLN A 141 -4.67 -8.04 3.71
CA GLN A 141 -5.30 -7.96 5.01
C GLN A 141 -5.21 -6.51 5.55
N PRO A 142 -6.03 -6.13 6.52
CA PRO A 142 -5.98 -4.79 7.10
C PRO A 142 -4.60 -4.34 7.58
N TRP A 143 -3.79 -5.25 8.12
CA TRP A 143 -2.45 -4.93 8.62
C TRP A 143 -1.44 -4.68 7.49
N ASP A 144 -1.66 -5.21 6.29
CA ASP A 144 -0.82 -4.98 5.11
C ASP A 144 -1.00 -3.55 4.57
N VAL A 145 -2.20 -2.96 4.75
CA VAL A 145 -2.58 -1.71 4.07
C VAL A 145 -2.82 -0.51 5.00
N ALA A 146 -3.16 -0.73 6.28
CA ALA A 146 -3.61 0.34 7.16
C ALA A 146 -2.60 1.49 7.29
N ALA A 147 -1.34 1.19 7.60
CA ALA A 147 -0.32 2.23 7.72
C ALA A 147 0.01 2.88 6.36
N GLY A 148 0.19 2.05 5.32
CA GLY A 148 0.47 2.53 3.96
C GLY A 148 -0.63 3.43 3.42
N SER A 149 -1.90 3.17 3.76
CA SER A 149 -3.03 3.98 3.31
C SER A 149 -2.95 5.43 3.79
N LEU A 150 -2.62 5.63 5.06
CA LEU A 150 -2.46 6.98 5.60
C LEU A 150 -1.24 7.68 5.02
N LEU A 151 -0.12 6.95 4.83
CA LEU A 151 1.06 7.50 4.16
C LEU A 151 0.72 8.05 2.77
N VAL A 152 0.00 7.27 1.95
CA VAL A 152 -0.41 7.68 0.60
C VAL A 152 -1.34 8.89 0.64
N GLN A 153 -2.38 8.87 1.50
CA GLN A 153 -3.33 9.98 1.63
C GLN A 153 -2.62 11.28 2.07
N GLU A 154 -1.77 11.21 3.08
CA GLU A 154 -1.03 12.37 3.62
C GLU A 154 0.08 12.86 2.67
N ALA A 155 0.55 12.02 1.77
CA ALA A 155 1.43 12.41 0.67
C ALA A 155 0.71 13.02 -0.54
N GLY A 156 -0.63 13.09 -0.51
CA GLY A 156 -1.47 13.66 -1.57
C GLY A 156 -1.89 12.66 -2.65
N GLY A 157 -1.78 11.36 -2.39
CA GLY A 157 -2.29 10.29 -3.24
C GLY A 157 -3.74 9.91 -2.94
N LEU A 158 -4.29 9.04 -3.77
CA LEU A 158 -5.56 8.38 -3.58
C LEU A 158 -5.35 6.89 -3.33
N ILE A 159 -6.26 6.29 -2.56
CA ILE A 159 -6.28 4.87 -2.28
C ILE A 159 -7.72 4.38 -2.20
N GLY A 160 -7.99 3.20 -2.72
CA GLY A 160 -9.29 2.54 -2.72
C GLY A 160 -9.18 1.07 -3.10
N ASN A 161 -10.32 0.41 -3.22
CA ASN A 161 -10.44 -0.90 -3.82
C ASN A 161 -10.44 -0.80 -5.36
N PHE A 162 -10.63 -1.89 -6.07
CA PHE A 162 -10.64 -1.93 -7.54
C PHE A 162 -11.86 -1.26 -8.17
N THR A 163 -12.94 -1.01 -7.43
CA THR A 163 -14.07 -0.20 -7.88
C THR A 163 -13.88 1.31 -7.61
N GLY A 164 -12.76 1.69 -7.00
CA GLY A 164 -12.45 3.07 -6.62
C GLY A 164 -13.08 3.54 -5.31
N GLU A 165 -13.73 2.61 -4.58
CA GLU A 165 -14.35 2.90 -3.29
C GLU A 165 -13.34 2.85 -2.13
N ALA A 166 -13.67 3.49 -1.01
CA ALA A 166 -12.79 3.60 0.15
C ALA A 166 -12.69 2.34 1.02
N ASP A 167 -13.26 1.20 0.60
CA ASP A 167 -13.32 -0.06 1.37
C ASP A 167 -12.08 -0.95 1.22
N PHE A 168 -10.93 -0.38 0.97
CA PHE A 168 -9.66 -1.11 0.79
C PHE A 168 -9.19 -1.90 2.02
N LEU A 169 -9.67 -1.57 3.23
CA LEU A 169 -9.32 -2.30 4.46
C LEU A 169 -10.00 -3.67 4.56
N HIS A 170 -11.18 -3.83 3.96
CA HIS A 170 -12.01 -5.03 4.12
C HIS A 170 -12.27 -5.77 2.81
N SER A 171 -12.21 -5.11 1.68
CA SER A 171 -12.40 -5.71 0.35
C SER A 171 -11.28 -6.67 -0.08
N GLN A 172 -10.15 -6.68 0.63
CA GLN A 172 -8.92 -7.40 0.27
C GLN A 172 -8.30 -6.94 -1.07
N GLU A 173 -8.79 -5.85 -1.62
CA GLU A 173 -8.28 -5.22 -2.83
C GLU A 173 -7.75 -3.84 -2.48
N CYS A 174 -6.60 -3.51 -3.00
CA CYS A 174 -5.99 -2.20 -2.79
C CYS A 174 -5.38 -1.66 -4.08
N MET A 175 -5.72 -0.43 -4.37
CA MET A 175 -5.10 0.35 -5.44
C MET A 175 -4.75 1.73 -4.91
N ALA A 176 -3.53 2.19 -5.16
CA ALA A 176 -3.05 3.49 -4.71
C ALA A 176 -2.18 4.16 -5.77
N ALA A 177 -2.31 5.47 -5.94
CA ALA A 177 -1.49 6.25 -6.86
C ALA A 177 -1.64 7.76 -6.62
N SER A 178 -0.91 8.58 -7.39
CA SER A 178 -1.22 10.00 -7.51
C SER A 178 -2.63 10.20 -8.12
N PRO A 179 -3.34 11.30 -7.85
CA PRO A 179 -4.74 11.44 -8.27
C PRO A 179 -4.99 11.22 -9.75
N LYS A 180 -4.09 11.71 -10.62
CA LYS A 180 -4.20 11.55 -12.07
C LYS A 180 -4.02 10.09 -12.50
N ILE A 181 -3.01 9.42 -11.97
CA ILE A 181 -2.72 8.02 -12.29
C ILE A 181 -3.79 7.11 -11.70
N TYR A 182 -4.26 7.38 -10.47
CA TYR A 182 -5.35 6.64 -9.85
C TYR A 182 -6.60 6.62 -10.74
N ALA A 183 -7.01 7.79 -11.25
CA ALA A 183 -8.16 7.89 -12.15
C ALA A 183 -7.99 7.07 -13.45
N LEU A 184 -6.76 7.02 -14.00
CA LEU A 184 -6.46 6.20 -15.17
C LEU A 184 -6.48 4.70 -14.85
N MET A 185 -5.96 4.30 -13.68
CA MET A 185 -5.98 2.91 -13.23
C MET A 185 -7.41 2.40 -13.02
N VAL A 186 -8.29 3.19 -12.38
CA VAL A 186 -9.71 2.81 -12.18
C VAL A 186 -10.44 2.58 -13.51
N GLN A 187 -10.09 3.31 -14.57
CA GLN A 187 -10.72 3.12 -15.89
C GLN A 187 -10.29 1.83 -16.60
N MET A 188 -9.27 1.15 -16.11
CA MET A 188 -8.76 -0.11 -16.67
C MET A 188 -9.34 -1.36 -16.00
N LEU A 189 -10.09 -1.17 -14.92
CA LEU A 189 -10.75 -2.21 -14.11
C LEU A 189 -12.19 -2.39 -14.55
#